data_54dd041356e558d0103690f830024c8e
#
_entry.id   54dd041356e558d0103690f830024c8e
#
_cell.length_a   1.000
_cell.length_b   1.000
_cell.length_c   1.000
_cell.angle_alpha   90.00
_cell.angle_beta   90.00
_cell.angle_gamma   90.00
#
_symmetry.space_group_name_H-M   'P 1'
#
loop_
_entity.id
_entity.type
_entity.pdbx_description
1 polymer ?
#
loop_
_entity_poly.entity_id
_entity_poly.type
_entity_poly.pdbx_seq_one_letter_code
_entity_poly.pdbx_strand_id
1 'polypeptide(L)'
;MPDPAADVIVRGGRVFTVDDAGPWAEAVAVRGERILAVGPQEEVLGLAGSATEVVDATGGLVLPGFVDAHNHVRLGTPDGIDLSAATDLGQVHQALRGAVAADPSLTWVEAGRFMYGAIPDGRTPTADDLPEEVTGGRPAFLISYDAHTVWMNRPALERFGIGRGVERVAFGEVELDASDEPTGFVTGFAVMGLSRQGLALMSSQLPGLSPDGQYRRLSRALDMAIGYGITTIVEPQNSPDDIQLFVRARDEGRMRSRVIAAMFHPPGTTTEEVDEFEEAKRTYDDDRFRVGPIKLYIDDVIEPHTAAMLEDYADRPGERGALFWEPGEFAELIASLEQRGFQTFTHAIGDRGIRTALDAVEHARRVNGPRDARHQLVHCEVVQPQDQPRFAQLCVVACMQPRHAAPDITGVWMANVGEARWPFSLPWRALHDAGAVLAFSSDWDVAEMDPLVGIYTAITRADLEGKDAWATEQTVDLPTAIRAYTMGSAFANFAGGDRGSITPGKYADLVVLDRDLFTLDDPREILETRVTHTIVGGEVVYRA
;
A
#
# COMPACT_ATOMS: atom_id res chain seq x y z
N MET A 1 45.07 4.93 -16.75
CA MET A 1 44.43 6.05 -16.03
C MET A 1 44.07 5.49 -14.66
N PRO A 2 44.26 6.21 -13.56
CA PRO A 2 43.74 5.73 -12.28
C PRO A 2 42.25 5.46 -12.43
N ASP A 3 41.77 4.37 -11.84
CA ASP A 3 40.33 4.06 -11.81
C ASP A 3 39.60 5.26 -11.21
N PRO A 4 38.52 5.76 -11.83
CA PRO A 4 37.83 6.94 -11.32
C PRO A 4 37.31 6.69 -9.91
N ALA A 5 37.53 7.65 -9.01
CA ALA A 5 37.16 7.58 -7.61
C ALA A 5 35.63 7.41 -7.41
N ALA A 6 35.21 6.89 -6.27
CA ALA A 6 33.82 6.86 -5.84
C ALA A 6 33.31 8.28 -5.57
N ASP A 7 32.04 8.54 -5.88
CA ASP A 7 31.38 9.80 -5.55
C ASP A 7 30.86 9.80 -4.10
N VAL A 8 30.32 8.64 -3.65
CA VAL A 8 29.84 8.44 -2.27
C VAL A 8 30.41 7.13 -1.72
N ILE A 9 30.80 7.12 -0.45
CA ILE A 9 31.14 5.92 0.29
C ILE A 9 30.34 5.89 1.59
N VAL A 10 29.62 4.81 1.81
CA VAL A 10 28.94 4.51 3.10
C VAL A 10 29.81 3.54 3.87
N ARG A 11 30.17 3.88 5.14
CA ARG A 11 31.08 3.10 5.98
C ARG A 11 30.71 3.13 7.45
N GLY A 12 31.36 2.28 8.25
CA GLY A 12 31.30 2.31 9.72
C GLY A 12 30.12 1.53 10.31
N GLY A 13 29.11 1.20 9.52
CA GLY A 13 28.01 0.32 9.89
C GLY A 13 28.13 -1.08 9.31
N ARG A 14 27.29 -2.01 9.76
CA ARG A 14 27.13 -3.29 9.07
C ARG A 14 26.27 -3.10 7.81
N VAL A 15 26.61 -3.79 6.74
CA VAL A 15 25.86 -3.78 5.48
C VAL A 15 25.19 -5.12 5.29
N PHE A 16 23.85 -5.17 5.36
CA PHE A 16 23.09 -6.35 4.96
C PHE A 16 22.68 -6.19 3.50
N THR A 17 23.34 -6.93 2.63
CA THR A 17 23.28 -6.70 1.16
C THR A 17 22.00 -7.23 0.52
N VAL A 18 21.29 -8.16 1.15
CA VAL A 18 20.19 -8.93 0.55
C VAL A 18 20.63 -9.68 -0.73
N ASP A 19 21.91 -9.97 -0.85
CA ASP A 19 22.52 -10.79 -1.90
C ASP A 19 22.98 -12.12 -1.29
N ASP A 20 22.43 -13.23 -1.76
CA ASP A 20 22.72 -14.56 -1.22
C ASP A 20 24.20 -14.98 -1.43
N ALA A 21 24.87 -14.40 -2.43
CA ALA A 21 26.29 -14.69 -2.69
C ALA A 21 27.24 -14.03 -1.68
N GLY A 22 26.81 -12.95 -1.02
CA GLY A 22 27.60 -12.25 -0.02
C GLY A 22 26.69 -11.39 0.86
N PRO A 23 25.98 -11.99 1.84
CA PRO A 23 24.90 -11.31 2.57
C PRO A 23 25.38 -10.18 3.48
N TRP A 24 26.68 -10.09 3.76
CA TRP A 24 27.25 -9.09 4.66
C TRP A 24 28.47 -8.40 4.08
N ALA A 25 28.59 -7.11 4.35
CA ALA A 25 29.77 -6.29 4.05
C ALA A 25 29.97 -5.22 5.13
N GLU A 26 31.04 -4.43 4.99
CA GLU A 26 31.41 -3.36 5.93
C GLU A 26 31.25 -1.95 5.31
N ALA A 27 31.28 -1.87 3.97
CA ALA A 27 31.17 -0.61 3.26
C ALA A 27 30.65 -0.77 1.83
N VAL A 28 30.14 0.34 1.29
CA VAL A 28 29.63 0.45 -0.09
C VAL A 28 30.24 1.68 -0.75
N ALA A 29 30.83 1.52 -1.94
CA ALA A 29 31.25 2.62 -2.79
C ALA A 29 30.26 2.82 -3.94
N VAL A 30 29.94 4.05 -4.25
CA VAL A 30 28.99 4.47 -5.28
C VAL A 30 29.69 5.37 -6.29
N ARG A 31 29.37 5.21 -7.57
CA ARG A 31 29.80 6.10 -8.63
C ARG A 31 28.66 6.36 -9.61
N GLY A 32 28.36 7.64 -9.84
CA GLY A 32 27.14 8.03 -10.52
C GLY A 32 25.93 7.44 -9.82
N GLU A 33 25.06 6.84 -10.55
CA GLU A 33 23.85 6.22 -9.99
C GLU A 33 24.04 4.76 -9.51
N ARG A 34 25.25 4.19 -9.66
CA ARG A 34 25.44 2.74 -9.49
C ARG A 34 26.41 2.40 -8.35
N ILE A 35 26.15 1.26 -7.72
CA ILE A 35 27.07 0.65 -6.76
C ILE A 35 28.33 0.23 -7.51
N LEU A 36 29.48 0.79 -7.10
CA LEU A 36 30.79 0.51 -7.66
C LEU A 36 31.44 -0.72 -7.02
N ALA A 37 31.41 -0.79 -5.68
CA ALA A 37 32.02 -1.88 -4.92
C ALA A 37 31.31 -2.07 -3.58
N VAL A 38 31.34 -3.29 -3.08
CA VAL A 38 30.79 -3.74 -1.78
C VAL A 38 31.82 -4.68 -1.17
N GLY A 39 32.21 -4.48 0.10
CA GLY A 39 33.18 -5.37 0.73
C GLY A 39 33.78 -4.85 2.02
N PRO A 40 35.01 -5.29 2.36
CA PRO A 40 35.73 -4.80 3.53
C PRO A 40 35.96 -3.28 3.48
N GLN A 41 35.82 -2.63 4.62
CA GLN A 41 35.90 -1.16 4.69
C GLN A 41 37.22 -0.60 4.15
N GLU A 42 38.35 -1.24 4.44
CA GLU A 42 39.67 -0.79 3.99
C GLU A 42 39.79 -0.77 2.46
N GLU A 43 39.28 -1.80 1.79
CA GLU A 43 39.29 -1.91 0.33
C GLU A 43 38.38 -0.85 -0.31
N VAL A 44 37.18 -0.67 0.24
CA VAL A 44 36.21 0.29 -0.28
C VAL A 44 36.68 1.74 -0.08
N LEU A 45 37.32 2.05 1.07
CA LEU A 45 37.92 3.37 1.32
C LEU A 45 39.10 3.65 0.38
N GLY A 46 39.79 2.64 -0.12
CA GLY A 46 40.82 2.79 -1.15
C GLY A 46 40.32 3.39 -2.47
N LEU A 47 38.98 3.41 -2.70
CA LEU A 47 38.34 4.03 -3.86
C LEU A 47 38.00 5.50 -3.66
N ALA A 48 38.28 6.08 -2.47
CA ALA A 48 37.98 7.48 -2.19
C ALA A 48 38.91 8.42 -2.98
N GLY A 49 38.34 9.50 -3.49
CA GLY A 49 39.05 10.64 -4.06
C GLY A 49 38.83 11.89 -3.22
N SER A 50 39.42 13.01 -3.65
CA SER A 50 39.33 14.30 -2.92
C SER A 50 37.91 14.89 -2.88
N ALA A 51 37.03 14.45 -3.77
CA ALA A 51 35.61 14.91 -3.86
C ALA A 51 34.63 13.88 -3.34
N THR A 52 35.09 12.71 -2.87
CA THR A 52 34.21 11.64 -2.37
C THR A 52 33.49 12.11 -1.11
N GLU A 53 32.19 12.04 -1.12
CA GLU A 53 31.36 12.21 0.08
C GLU A 53 31.39 10.92 0.91
N VAL A 54 31.62 11.03 2.22
CA VAL A 54 31.61 9.89 3.13
C VAL A 54 30.41 9.99 4.06
N VAL A 55 29.53 8.99 3.95
CA VAL A 55 28.39 8.79 4.85
C VAL A 55 28.85 7.87 5.98
N ASP A 56 28.78 8.35 7.20
CA ASP A 56 29.16 7.59 8.40
C ASP A 56 27.92 6.89 8.98
N ALA A 57 27.93 5.56 8.93
CA ALA A 57 26.88 4.68 9.46
C ALA A 57 27.31 3.99 10.77
N THR A 58 28.29 4.55 11.51
CA THR A 58 28.85 3.91 12.70
C THR A 58 27.79 3.53 13.73
N GLY A 59 27.74 2.24 14.09
CA GLY A 59 26.76 1.67 15.02
C GLY A 59 25.40 1.32 14.39
N GLY A 60 25.22 1.67 13.13
CA GLY A 60 23.98 1.46 12.40
C GLY A 60 24.01 0.30 11.41
N LEU A 61 22.93 0.19 10.64
CA LEU A 61 22.75 -0.83 9.60
C LEU A 61 22.52 -0.12 8.25
N VAL A 62 23.19 -0.64 7.22
CA VAL A 62 22.96 -0.23 5.82
C VAL A 62 22.18 -1.32 5.12
N LEU A 63 21.07 -0.95 4.51
CA LEU A 63 20.19 -1.85 3.76
C LEU A 63 20.02 -1.34 2.32
N PRO A 64 19.58 -2.18 1.38
CA PRO A 64 18.97 -1.70 0.15
C PRO A 64 17.81 -0.75 0.50
N GLY A 65 17.63 0.29 -0.26
CA GLY A 65 16.47 1.17 -0.08
C GLY A 65 15.16 0.38 -0.13
N PHE A 66 14.24 0.70 0.76
CA PHE A 66 12.95 0.02 0.81
C PHE A 66 12.16 0.23 -0.47
N VAL A 67 11.45 -0.81 -0.88
CA VAL A 67 10.50 -0.80 -1.98
C VAL A 67 9.12 -1.04 -1.40
N ASP A 68 8.30 0.00 -1.35
CA ASP A 68 6.91 -0.13 -0.92
C ASP A 68 6.05 -0.59 -2.09
N ALA A 69 5.66 -1.86 -2.07
CA ALA A 69 5.02 -2.52 -3.21
C ALA A 69 3.53 -2.12 -3.39
N HIS A 70 2.93 -1.38 -2.47
CA HIS A 70 1.55 -0.90 -2.52
C HIS A 70 1.39 0.30 -1.59
N ASN A 71 1.26 1.51 -2.16
CA ASN A 71 1.20 2.74 -1.38
C ASN A 71 0.41 3.82 -2.13
N HIS A 72 -0.66 4.30 -1.54
CA HIS A 72 -1.57 5.30 -2.14
C HIS A 72 -1.06 6.74 -2.01
N VAL A 73 0.21 7.00 -2.36
CA VAL A 73 0.86 8.33 -2.22
C VAL A 73 0.09 9.46 -2.91
N ARG A 74 -0.68 9.16 -3.95
CA ARG A 74 -1.47 10.16 -4.66
C ARG A 74 -2.67 10.64 -3.85
N LEU A 75 -3.31 9.74 -3.14
CA LEU A 75 -4.51 10.07 -2.38
C LEU A 75 -4.19 10.64 -1.02
N GLY A 76 -3.20 10.11 -0.33
CA GLY A 76 -2.65 10.57 0.95
C GLY A 76 -3.67 11.06 1.96
N THR A 77 -3.32 11.11 3.20
CA THR A 77 -4.22 11.66 4.24
C THR A 77 -4.76 13.03 3.81
N PRO A 78 -6.07 13.24 3.80
CA PRO A 78 -6.66 14.54 3.54
C PRO A 78 -5.96 15.65 4.35
N ASP A 79 -5.89 16.86 3.81
CA ASP A 79 -5.55 18.06 4.59
C ASP A 79 -6.55 18.30 5.74
N GLY A 80 -7.43 17.33 5.95
CA GLY A 80 -8.55 17.34 6.87
C GLY A 80 -8.25 16.72 8.22
N ILE A 81 -9.31 16.30 8.86
CA ILE A 81 -9.33 15.77 10.21
C ILE A 81 -8.94 14.29 10.18
N ASP A 82 -7.89 13.93 10.91
CA ASP A 82 -7.51 12.53 11.13
C ASP A 82 -8.30 11.94 12.30
N LEU A 83 -9.04 10.87 12.04
CA LEU A 83 -9.88 10.19 13.03
C LEU A 83 -9.28 8.85 13.53
N SER A 84 -8.07 8.50 13.11
CA SER A 84 -7.45 7.20 13.47
C SER A 84 -7.29 6.96 14.97
N ALA A 85 -7.10 8.04 15.76
CA ALA A 85 -6.98 7.96 17.21
C ALA A 85 -8.33 7.94 17.94
N ALA A 86 -9.46 8.12 17.24
CA ALA A 86 -10.77 8.14 17.85
C ALA A 86 -11.29 6.70 18.08
N THR A 87 -11.45 6.33 19.34
CA THR A 87 -11.88 4.98 19.74
C THR A 87 -13.37 4.89 20.10
N ASP A 88 -14.06 6.02 20.11
CA ASP A 88 -15.51 6.11 20.34
C ASP A 88 -16.12 7.31 19.57
N LEU A 89 -17.45 7.29 19.42
CA LEU A 89 -18.21 8.33 18.71
C LEU A 89 -18.05 9.73 19.34
N GLY A 90 -17.86 9.80 20.66
CA GLY A 90 -17.64 11.07 21.37
C GLY A 90 -16.34 11.74 20.96
N GLN A 91 -15.26 10.96 20.79
CA GLN A 91 -13.97 11.43 20.29
C GLN A 91 -14.04 11.86 18.82
N VAL A 92 -14.77 11.10 17.97
CA VAL A 92 -15.07 11.52 16.60
C VAL A 92 -15.73 12.90 16.61
N HIS A 93 -16.81 13.07 17.39
CA HIS A 93 -17.51 14.35 17.54
C HIS A 93 -16.60 15.48 18.05
N GLN A 94 -15.71 15.17 19.00
CA GLN A 94 -14.77 16.16 19.54
C GLN A 94 -13.80 16.65 18.46
N ALA A 95 -13.25 15.73 17.67
CA ALA A 95 -12.32 16.06 16.58
C ALA A 95 -13.01 16.96 15.52
N LEU A 96 -14.20 16.58 15.09
CA LEU A 96 -14.97 17.35 14.10
C LEU A 96 -15.33 18.74 14.61
N ARG A 97 -15.87 18.87 15.83
CA ARG A 97 -16.15 20.18 16.46
C ARG A 97 -14.90 21.03 16.61
N GLY A 98 -13.78 20.40 17.00
CA GLY A 98 -12.49 21.10 17.14
C GLY A 98 -12.03 21.72 15.83
N ALA A 99 -12.13 20.99 14.73
CA ALA A 99 -11.76 21.48 13.41
C ALA A 99 -12.67 22.61 12.92
N VAL A 100 -13.99 22.47 13.09
CA VAL A 100 -14.97 23.51 12.75
C VAL A 100 -14.74 24.79 13.56
N ALA A 101 -14.36 24.67 14.83
CA ALA A 101 -14.05 25.82 15.68
C ALA A 101 -12.70 26.48 15.32
N ALA A 102 -11.71 25.68 14.91
CA ALA A 102 -10.40 26.16 14.50
C ALA A 102 -10.44 26.92 13.15
N ASP A 103 -11.27 26.44 12.22
CA ASP A 103 -11.46 27.12 10.92
C ASP A 103 -12.95 27.31 10.61
N PRO A 104 -13.55 28.44 11.00
CA PRO A 104 -14.95 28.77 10.69
C PRO A 104 -15.23 28.96 9.18
N SER A 105 -14.21 29.06 8.33
CA SER A 105 -14.35 29.25 6.88
C SER A 105 -14.54 27.94 6.11
N LEU A 106 -14.41 26.79 6.76
CA LEU A 106 -14.63 25.48 6.15
C LEU A 106 -16.02 25.44 5.48
N THR A 107 -16.06 25.01 4.25
CA THR A 107 -17.30 24.78 3.50
C THR A 107 -17.75 23.32 3.55
N TRP A 108 -16.82 22.41 3.83
CA TRP A 108 -16.98 20.99 4.06
C TRP A 108 -16.22 20.55 5.31
N VAL A 109 -16.71 19.52 5.98
CA VAL A 109 -15.99 18.79 7.01
C VAL A 109 -15.47 17.52 6.36
N GLU A 110 -14.22 17.57 5.88
CA GLU A 110 -13.55 16.41 5.31
C GLU A 110 -12.69 15.74 6.39
N ALA A 111 -12.93 14.45 6.64
CA ALA A 111 -12.17 13.67 7.60
C ALA A 111 -11.78 12.31 7.00
N GLY A 112 -10.67 11.77 7.46
CA GLY A 112 -10.20 10.45 7.05
C GLY A 112 -9.94 9.53 8.22
N ARG A 113 -9.82 8.25 7.90
CA ARG A 113 -9.41 7.16 8.80
C ARG A 113 -10.31 6.99 10.03
N PHE A 114 -11.65 7.13 9.88
CA PHE A 114 -12.52 6.73 10.97
C PHE A 114 -12.47 5.20 11.16
N MET A 115 -12.41 4.77 12.41
CA MET A 115 -12.36 3.37 12.77
C MET A 115 -13.77 2.82 12.96
N TYR A 116 -14.10 1.66 12.38
CA TYR A 116 -15.41 1.01 12.58
C TYR A 116 -15.68 0.73 14.07
N GLY A 117 -14.65 0.37 14.82
CA GLY A 117 -14.73 0.14 16.26
C GLY A 117 -15.10 1.37 17.10
N ALA A 118 -15.02 2.58 16.54
CA ALA A 118 -15.48 3.80 17.20
C ALA A 118 -17.01 3.94 17.23
N ILE A 119 -17.74 3.13 16.45
CA ILE A 119 -19.19 3.15 16.39
C ILE A 119 -19.77 2.18 17.45
N PRO A 120 -20.71 2.65 18.29
CA PRO A 120 -21.30 1.82 19.35
C PRO A 120 -21.93 0.53 18.82
N ASP A 121 -21.78 -0.55 19.57
CA ASP A 121 -22.40 -1.86 19.31
C ASP A 121 -22.05 -2.50 17.96
N GLY A 122 -20.98 -2.03 17.27
CA GLY A 122 -20.54 -2.56 15.98
C GLY A 122 -21.55 -2.35 14.83
N ARG A 123 -22.51 -1.46 15.00
CA ARG A 123 -23.47 -1.10 13.94
C ARG A 123 -22.82 -0.23 12.87
N THR A 124 -23.43 -0.17 11.71
CA THR A 124 -23.08 0.79 10.67
C THR A 124 -23.37 2.23 11.14
N PRO A 125 -22.48 3.21 10.92
CA PRO A 125 -22.74 4.60 11.22
C PRO A 125 -23.83 5.18 10.29
N THR A 126 -24.58 6.16 10.80
CA THR A 126 -25.66 6.80 10.04
C THR A 126 -25.46 8.32 9.95
N ALA A 127 -26.19 8.95 9.05
CA ALA A 127 -26.20 10.42 8.91
C ALA A 127 -26.62 11.13 10.22
N ASP A 128 -27.45 10.49 11.05
CA ASP A 128 -27.92 11.05 12.32
C ASP A 128 -26.84 11.02 13.42
N ASP A 129 -25.79 10.23 13.24
CA ASP A 129 -24.61 10.24 14.10
C ASP A 129 -23.67 11.45 13.85
N LEU A 130 -23.94 12.25 12.82
CA LEU A 130 -23.23 13.50 12.49
C LEU A 130 -24.19 14.70 12.54
N PRO A 131 -24.76 15.04 13.72
CA PRO A 131 -25.75 16.08 13.86
C PRO A 131 -25.15 17.48 13.65
N GLU A 132 -26.02 18.49 13.48
CA GLU A 132 -25.64 19.87 13.17
C GLU A 132 -24.67 20.47 14.20
N GLU A 133 -24.85 20.18 15.48
CA GLU A 133 -23.96 20.66 16.54
C GLU A 133 -22.52 20.11 16.48
N VAL A 134 -22.30 19.04 15.72
CA VAL A 134 -20.97 18.45 15.48
C VAL A 134 -20.29 19.09 14.27
N THR A 135 -21.04 19.27 13.19
CA THR A 135 -20.49 19.76 11.91
C THR A 135 -20.73 21.26 11.68
N GLY A 136 -21.46 21.92 12.58
CA GLY A 136 -21.87 23.32 12.42
C GLY A 136 -22.78 23.53 11.21
N GLY A 137 -23.60 22.53 10.88
CA GLY A 137 -24.51 22.53 9.72
C GLY A 137 -23.81 22.36 8.36
N ARG A 138 -22.50 22.09 8.35
CA ARG A 138 -21.74 21.87 7.12
C ARG A 138 -21.91 20.44 6.61
N PRO A 139 -21.85 20.22 5.29
CA PRO A 139 -21.75 18.88 4.75
C PRO A 139 -20.48 18.21 5.26
N ALA A 140 -20.59 16.95 5.68
CA ALA A 140 -19.50 16.14 6.21
C ALA A 140 -19.31 14.89 5.37
N PHE A 141 -18.05 14.61 5.02
CA PHE A 141 -17.64 13.47 4.22
C PHE A 141 -16.44 12.81 4.91
N LEU A 142 -16.68 11.65 5.51
CA LEU A 142 -15.71 10.92 6.30
C LEU A 142 -15.36 9.62 5.59
N ILE A 143 -14.07 9.39 5.34
CA ILE A 143 -13.57 8.15 4.74
C ILE A 143 -13.10 7.22 5.84
N SER A 144 -13.45 5.92 5.77
CA SER A 144 -12.96 4.90 6.70
C SER A 144 -11.43 4.73 6.64
N TYR A 145 -10.86 4.11 7.68
CA TYR A 145 -9.41 3.90 7.74
C TYR A 145 -8.88 3.02 6.58
N ASP A 146 -9.68 2.07 6.11
CA ASP A 146 -9.38 1.19 4.98
C ASP A 146 -9.68 1.81 3.60
N ALA A 147 -10.23 3.04 3.58
CA ALA A 147 -10.66 3.74 2.37
C ALA A 147 -11.72 3.00 1.52
N HIS A 148 -12.45 2.03 2.09
CA HIS A 148 -13.48 1.27 1.36
C HIS A 148 -14.90 1.79 1.57
N THR A 149 -15.13 2.62 2.60
CA THR A 149 -16.45 3.19 2.90
C THR A 149 -16.41 4.69 3.14
N VAL A 150 -17.57 5.30 2.96
CA VAL A 150 -17.78 6.72 3.25
C VAL A 150 -18.96 6.87 4.18
N TRP A 151 -18.82 7.75 5.16
CA TRP A 151 -19.88 8.15 6.07
C TRP A 151 -20.18 9.64 5.90
N MET A 152 -21.46 9.94 5.60
CA MET A 152 -21.94 11.28 5.29
C MET A 152 -23.11 11.70 6.19
N ASN A 153 -23.18 13.00 6.49
CA ASN A 153 -24.36 13.58 7.11
C ASN A 153 -25.43 13.99 6.06
N ARG A 154 -26.61 14.37 6.49
CA ARG A 154 -27.72 14.76 5.61
C ARG A 154 -27.37 15.91 4.65
N PRO A 155 -26.68 17.01 5.09
CA PRO A 155 -26.24 18.05 4.15
C PRO A 155 -25.30 17.55 3.05
N ALA A 156 -24.44 16.54 3.33
CA ALA A 156 -23.57 15.95 2.32
C ALA A 156 -24.36 15.08 1.32
N LEU A 157 -25.31 14.29 1.81
CA LEU A 157 -26.22 13.52 0.95
C LEU A 157 -26.97 14.45 -0.02
N GLU A 158 -27.51 15.57 0.46
CA GLU A 158 -28.18 16.58 -0.37
C GLU A 158 -27.26 17.18 -1.43
N ARG A 159 -25.99 17.47 -1.07
CA ARG A 159 -24.99 18.01 -2.02
C ARG A 159 -24.66 17.06 -3.16
N PHE A 160 -24.64 15.75 -2.89
CA PHE A 160 -24.43 14.73 -3.90
C PHE A 160 -25.71 14.28 -4.60
N GLY A 161 -26.88 14.83 -4.23
CA GLY A 161 -28.17 14.47 -4.81
C GLY A 161 -28.64 13.07 -4.40
N ILE A 162 -28.17 12.56 -3.26
CA ILE A 162 -28.51 11.23 -2.73
C ILE A 162 -29.79 11.39 -1.90
N GLY A 163 -30.89 10.94 -2.44
CA GLY A 163 -32.20 10.96 -1.80
C GLY A 163 -32.83 9.56 -1.77
N ARG A 164 -34.08 9.53 -1.38
CA ARG A 164 -34.86 8.29 -1.25
C ARG A 164 -34.79 7.40 -2.49
N GLY A 165 -34.50 6.11 -2.28
CA GLY A 165 -34.43 5.11 -3.34
C GLY A 165 -33.18 5.18 -4.22
N VAL A 166 -32.20 6.02 -3.89
CA VAL A 166 -30.91 6.05 -4.58
C VAL A 166 -30.01 4.97 -3.99
N GLU A 167 -29.88 3.85 -4.68
CA GLU A 167 -29.06 2.71 -4.24
C GLU A 167 -27.60 2.81 -4.67
N ARG A 168 -27.27 3.65 -5.67
CA ARG A 168 -25.91 3.74 -6.23
C ARG A 168 -25.59 5.16 -6.68
N VAL A 169 -24.35 5.56 -6.45
CA VAL A 169 -23.74 6.80 -6.94
C VAL A 169 -22.42 6.49 -7.64
N ALA A 170 -21.82 7.49 -8.30
CA ALA A 170 -20.56 7.29 -9.02
C ALA A 170 -19.38 6.86 -8.11
N PHE A 171 -19.49 7.04 -6.80
CA PHE A 171 -18.43 6.71 -5.83
C PHE A 171 -18.81 5.59 -4.84
N GLY A 172 -19.93 4.87 -5.05
CA GLY A 172 -20.25 3.72 -4.19
C GLY A 172 -21.71 3.28 -4.23
N GLU A 173 -22.02 2.26 -3.43
CA GLU A 173 -23.35 1.73 -3.18
C GLU A 173 -23.90 2.33 -1.88
N VAL A 174 -25.09 2.91 -1.96
CA VAL A 174 -25.73 3.65 -0.86
C VAL A 174 -26.54 2.68 -0.01
N GLU A 175 -26.27 2.62 1.28
CA GLU A 175 -27.10 1.86 2.22
C GLU A 175 -28.42 2.59 2.45
N LEU A 176 -29.54 1.88 2.28
CA LEU A 176 -30.90 2.38 2.51
C LEU A 176 -31.51 1.73 3.77
N ASP A 177 -32.32 2.50 4.48
CA ASP A 177 -33.12 1.98 5.59
C ASP A 177 -34.41 1.27 5.09
N ALA A 178 -35.21 0.73 6.03
CA ALA A 178 -36.47 0.05 5.72
C ALA A 178 -37.55 0.94 5.05
N SER A 179 -37.31 2.26 4.97
CA SER A 179 -38.18 3.25 4.33
C SER A 179 -37.64 3.75 3.01
N ASP A 180 -36.60 3.10 2.45
CA ASP A 180 -35.84 3.49 1.28
C ASP A 180 -35.12 4.85 1.43
N GLU A 181 -34.89 5.33 2.66
CA GLU A 181 -34.11 6.56 2.91
C GLU A 181 -32.62 6.22 3.05
N PRO A 182 -31.69 7.05 2.51
CA PRO A 182 -30.26 6.82 2.63
C PRO A 182 -29.80 6.96 4.09
N THR A 183 -29.11 5.92 4.59
CA THR A 183 -28.57 5.92 5.96
C THR A 183 -27.43 6.94 6.14
N GLY A 184 -26.72 7.28 5.07
CA GLY A 184 -25.50 8.10 5.10
C GLY A 184 -24.23 7.26 4.95
N PHE A 185 -24.35 5.94 4.87
CA PHE A 185 -23.23 5.04 4.67
C PHE A 185 -23.15 4.56 3.21
N VAL A 186 -21.94 4.54 2.66
CA VAL A 186 -21.68 4.15 1.26
C VAL A 186 -20.52 3.18 1.25
N THR A 187 -20.70 2.04 0.58
CA THR A 187 -19.68 0.98 0.41
C THR A 187 -19.09 0.98 -0.99
N GLY A 188 -17.99 0.22 -1.21
CA GLY A 188 -17.34 0.10 -2.51
C GLY A 188 -16.60 1.37 -2.97
N PHE A 189 -16.28 2.25 -2.04
CA PHE A 189 -15.64 3.54 -2.34
C PHE A 189 -14.26 3.36 -3.00
N ALA A 190 -13.44 2.43 -2.54
CA ALA A 190 -12.12 2.18 -3.12
C ALA A 190 -12.18 1.80 -4.61
N VAL A 191 -13.26 1.13 -5.03
CA VAL A 191 -13.45 0.72 -6.43
C VAL A 191 -14.15 1.80 -7.26
N MET A 192 -15.28 2.31 -6.78
CA MET A 192 -16.09 3.26 -7.55
C MET A 192 -15.65 4.71 -7.35
N GLY A 193 -15.30 5.10 -6.11
CA GLY A 193 -14.88 6.47 -5.79
C GLY A 193 -13.57 6.86 -6.46
N LEU A 194 -12.66 5.93 -6.60
CA LEU A 194 -11.36 6.16 -7.23
C LEU A 194 -11.37 5.90 -8.75
N SER A 195 -12.51 5.54 -9.31
CA SER A 195 -12.73 5.54 -10.76
C SER A 195 -12.70 6.97 -11.33
N ARG A 196 -12.44 7.11 -12.63
CA ARG A 196 -12.46 8.41 -13.32
C ARG A 196 -13.76 9.19 -13.06
N GLN A 197 -14.92 8.51 -13.08
CA GLN A 197 -16.22 9.12 -12.85
C GLN A 197 -16.43 9.50 -11.38
N GLY A 198 -16.07 8.63 -10.45
CA GLY A 198 -16.16 8.89 -9.01
C GLY A 198 -15.30 10.09 -8.59
N LEU A 199 -14.03 10.10 -9.00
CA LEU A 199 -13.11 11.21 -8.74
C LEU A 199 -13.58 12.53 -9.37
N ALA A 200 -14.11 12.51 -10.60
CA ALA A 200 -14.63 13.71 -11.24
C ALA A 200 -15.80 14.30 -10.46
N LEU A 201 -16.74 13.47 -10.00
CA LEU A 201 -17.86 13.92 -9.17
C LEU A 201 -17.37 14.51 -7.83
N MET A 202 -16.52 13.78 -7.12
CA MET A 202 -16.02 14.21 -5.81
C MET A 202 -15.16 15.47 -5.90
N SER A 203 -14.26 15.56 -6.88
CA SER A 203 -13.41 16.74 -7.09
C SER A 203 -14.21 18.00 -7.39
N SER A 204 -15.43 17.85 -7.92
CA SER A 204 -16.34 18.98 -8.16
C SER A 204 -16.98 19.52 -6.88
N GLN A 205 -16.99 18.76 -5.80
CA GLN A 205 -17.65 19.07 -4.53
C GLN A 205 -16.68 19.26 -3.36
N LEU A 206 -15.65 18.40 -3.28
CA LEU A 206 -14.72 18.34 -2.15
C LEU A 206 -13.46 19.16 -2.44
N PRO A 207 -13.19 20.25 -1.69
CA PRO A 207 -12.00 21.10 -1.91
C PRO A 207 -10.67 20.35 -1.82
N GLY A 208 -10.58 19.38 -0.92
CA GLY A 208 -9.37 18.58 -0.75
C GLY A 208 -9.02 17.67 -1.94
N LEU A 209 -9.98 17.34 -2.80
CA LEU A 209 -9.79 16.54 -4.01
C LEU A 209 -9.61 17.39 -5.28
N SER A 210 -9.52 18.71 -5.18
CA SER A 210 -9.12 19.55 -6.32
C SER A 210 -7.72 19.13 -6.85
N PRO A 211 -7.38 19.38 -8.14
CA PRO A 211 -6.07 19.00 -8.70
C PRO A 211 -4.88 19.53 -7.90
N ASP A 212 -4.95 20.79 -7.42
CA ASP A 212 -3.90 21.35 -6.57
C ASP A 212 -3.90 20.74 -5.16
N GLY A 213 -5.06 20.35 -4.63
CA GLY A 213 -5.18 19.60 -3.38
C GLY A 213 -4.49 18.24 -3.49
N GLN A 214 -4.81 17.47 -4.53
CA GLN A 214 -4.17 16.19 -4.80
C GLN A 214 -2.65 16.32 -4.98
N TYR A 215 -2.19 17.34 -5.71
CA TYR A 215 -0.75 17.59 -5.89
C TYR A 215 -0.02 17.92 -4.58
N ARG A 216 -0.64 18.72 -3.68
CA ARG A 216 -0.06 18.98 -2.35
C ARG A 216 0.05 17.72 -1.51
N ARG A 217 -0.96 16.83 -1.55
CA ARG A 217 -0.95 15.53 -0.87
C ARG A 217 0.17 14.64 -1.38
N LEU A 218 0.22 14.43 -2.70
CA LEU A 218 1.29 13.68 -3.36
C LEU A 218 2.68 14.20 -2.96
N SER A 219 2.89 15.51 -3.02
CA SER A 219 4.19 16.10 -2.68
C SER A 219 4.62 15.80 -1.24
N ARG A 220 3.68 15.88 -0.29
CA ARG A 220 3.96 15.53 1.12
C ARG A 220 4.22 14.05 1.33
N ALA A 221 3.44 13.19 0.68
CA ALA A 221 3.64 11.76 0.77
C ALA A 221 5.00 11.32 0.19
N LEU A 222 5.43 11.91 -0.92
CA LEU A 222 6.76 11.68 -1.49
C LEU A 222 7.89 12.15 -0.56
N ASP A 223 7.73 13.29 0.11
CA ASP A 223 8.71 13.78 1.10
C ASP A 223 8.74 12.86 2.34
N MET A 224 7.60 12.36 2.80
CA MET A 224 7.49 11.42 3.92
C MET A 224 8.16 10.07 3.58
N ALA A 225 7.90 9.51 2.41
CA ALA A 225 8.47 8.25 1.96
C ALA A 225 10.01 8.26 2.00
N ILE A 226 10.63 9.34 1.54
CA ILE A 226 12.09 9.52 1.60
C ILE A 226 12.59 9.51 3.04
N GLY A 227 11.87 10.12 3.98
CA GLY A 227 12.20 10.11 5.41
C GLY A 227 12.16 8.71 6.04
N TYR A 228 11.37 7.80 5.48
CA TYR A 228 11.30 6.39 5.89
C TYR A 228 12.22 5.45 5.09
N GLY A 229 13.12 5.98 4.26
CA GLY A 229 14.05 5.15 3.48
C GLY A 229 13.42 4.45 2.29
N ILE A 230 12.21 4.84 1.88
CA ILE A 230 11.50 4.26 0.74
C ILE A 230 12.03 4.88 -0.54
N THR A 231 12.82 4.13 -1.29
CA THR A 231 13.46 4.57 -2.53
C THR A 231 12.66 4.26 -3.78
N THR A 232 11.71 3.32 -3.67
CA THR A 232 10.77 2.97 -4.75
C THR A 232 9.38 2.79 -4.18
N ILE A 233 8.38 3.39 -4.84
CA ILE A 233 6.98 3.35 -4.47
C ILE A 233 6.19 2.74 -5.63
N VAL A 234 5.30 1.78 -5.33
CA VAL A 234 4.28 1.32 -6.28
C VAL A 234 2.95 1.95 -5.90
N GLU A 235 2.52 2.91 -6.70
CA GLU A 235 1.21 3.56 -6.51
C GLU A 235 0.16 2.79 -7.30
N PRO A 236 -0.86 2.21 -6.61
CA PRO A 236 -1.68 1.17 -7.21
C PRO A 236 -2.81 1.67 -8.10
N GLN A 237 -3.24 2.93 -7.99
CA GLN A 237 -4.56 3.30 -8.48
C GLN A 237 -4.59 4.64 -9.21
N ASN A 238 -4.32 4.60 -10.53
CA ASN A 238 -4.29 5.81 -11.36
C ASN A 238 -5.18 5.70 -12.59
N SER A 239 -5.83 6.81 -12.94
CA SER A 239 -6.32 7.08 -14.28
C SER A 239 -5.21 7.70 -15.15
N PRO A 240 -5.36 7.77 -16.49
CA PRO A 240 -4.43 8.51 -17.34
C PRO A 240 -4.26 9.98 -16.94
N ASP A 241 -5.30 10.61 -16.40
CA ASP A 241 -5.26 12.01 -15.95
C ASP A 241 -4.39 12.17 -14.69
N ASP A 242 -4.41 11.20 -13.78
CA ASP A 242 -3.62 11.21 -12.54
C ASP A 242 -2.12 11.13 -12.79
N ILE A 243 -1.70 10.51 -13.91
CA ILE A 243 -0.29 10.41 -14.31
C ILE A 243 0.34 11.80 -14.42
N GLN A 244 -0.43 12.84 -14.80
CA GLN A 244 0.07 14.20 -14.90
C GLN A 244 0.53 14.81 -13.56
N LEU A 245 0.00 14.32 -12.42
CA LEU A 245 0.46 14.74 -11.10
C LEU A 245 1.91 14.27 -10.85
N PHE A 246 2.23 13.04 -11.24
CA PHE A 246 3.58 12.48 -11.14
C PHE A 246 4.54 13.15 -12.11
N VAL A 247 4.10 13.41 -13.35
CA VAL A 247 4.90 14.17 -14.33
C VAL A 247 5.25 15.55 -13.78
N ARG A 248 4.27 16.27 -13.22
CA ARG A 248 4.51 17.56 -12.55
C ARG A 248 5.50 17.44 -11.40
N ALA A 249 5.33 16.44 -10.53
CA ALA A 249 6.24 16.20 -9.41
C ALA A 249 7.68 15.92 -9.87
N ARG A 250 7.85 15.15 -10.96
CA ARG A 250 9.14 14.87 -11.57
C ARG A 250 9.76 16.15 -12.14
N ASP A 251 9.01 16.90 -12.93
CA ASP A 251 9.49 18.10 -13.61
C ASP A 251 9.85 19.24 -12.63
N GLU A 252 9.17 19.29 -11.48
CA GLU A 252 9.49 20.21 -10.37
C GLU A 252 10.60 19.68 -9.44
N GLY A 253 11.19 18.49 -9.70
CA GLY A 253 12.24 17.88 -8.88
C GLY A 253 11.76 17.38 -7.50
N ARG A 254 10.44 17.18 -7.34
CA ARG A 254 9.84 16.70 -6.08
C ARG A 254 9.84 15.18 -5.97
N MET A 255 9.95 14.48 -7.09
CA MET A 255 9.99 13.02 -7.14
C MET A 255 11.40 12.50 -6.86
N ARG A 256 11.76 12.39 -5.57
CA ARG A 256 13.06 11.88 -5.13
C ARG A 256 13.10 10.37 -5.02
N SER A 257 11.99 9.71 -4.67
CA SER A 257 11.81 8.27 -4.85
C SER A 257 11.51 7.92 -6.30
N ARG A 258 11.77 6.68 -6.69
CA ARG A 258 11.27 6.12 -7.95
C ARG A 258 9.80 5.76 -7.78
N VAL A 259 8.98 5.96 -8.81
CA VAL A 259 7.55 5.65 -8.76
C VAL A 259 7.18 4.71 -9.90
N ILE A 260 6.42 3.67 -9.56
CA ILE A 260 5.77 2.75 -10.51
C ILE A 260 4.26 2.95 -10.33
N ALA A 261 3.61 3.53 -11.33
CA ALA A 261 2.17 3.77 -11.31
C ALA A 261 1.42 2.61 -11.97
N ALA A 262 0.48 2.01 -11.24
CA ALA A 262 -0.46 1.05 -11.80
C ALA A 262 -1.68 1.77 -12.35
N MET A 263 -2.19 1.33 -13.48
CA MET A 263 -3.41 1.85 -14.07
C MET A 263 -4.63 1.12 -13.52
N PHE A 264 -5.63 1.86 -13.09
CA PHE A 264 -6.82 1.29 -12.47
C PHE A 264 -7.86 0.88 -13.51
N HIS A 265 -8.27 -0.39 -13.44
CA HIS A 265 -9.27 -1.00 -14.31
C HIS A 265 -10.50 -1.43 -13.49
N PRO A 266 -11.41 -0.52 -13.14
CA PRO A 266 -12.68 -0.89 -12.50
C PRO A 266 -13.61 -1.66 -13.46
N PRO A 267 -14.66 -2.33 -12.94
CA PRO A 267 -15.72 -2.86 -13.78
C PRO A 267 -16.31 -1.79 -14.71
N GLY A 268 -16.45 -2.15 -16.00
CA GLY A 268 -16.96 -1.22 -17.01
C GLY A 268 -15.88 -0.41 -17.74
N THR A 269 -14.59 -0.60 -17.43
CA THR A 269 -13.49 -0.03 -18.23
C THR A 269 -13.61 -0.48 -19.69
N THR A 270 -13.51 0.46 -20.61
CA THR A 270 -13.64 0.21 -22.06
C THR A 270 -12.33 -0.23 -22.69
N THR A 271 -12.42 -0.78 -23.90
CA THR A 271 -11.20 -1.13 -24.67
C THR A 271 -10.36 0.10 -24.98
N GLU A 272 -11.00 1.23 -25.25
CA GLU A 272 -10.34 2.51 -25.53
C GLU A 272 -9.56 3.01 -24.31
N GLU A 273 -10.08 2.84 -23.11
CA GLU A 273 -9.34 3.17 -21.87
C GLU A 273 -8.13 2.25 -21.67
N VAL A 274 -8.24 0.95 -22.01
CA VAL A 274 -7.09 0.04 -21.99
C VAL A 274 -6.04 0.43 -23.04
N ASP A 275 -6.45 0.96 -24.20
CA ASP A 275 -5.52 1.52 -25.20
C ASP A 275 -4.80 2.77 -24.66
N GLU A 276 -5.48 3.62 -23.87
CA GLU A 276 -4.84 4.74 -23.14
C GLU A 276 -3.80 4.23 -22.13
N PHE A 277 -4.06 3.09 -21.45
CA PHE A 277 -3.11 2.48 -20.52
C PHE A 277 -1.85 1.97 -21.23
N GLU A 278 -2.00 1.36 -22.42
CA GLU A 278 -0.85 0.96 -23.24
C GLU A 278 -0.02 2.16 -23.69
N GLU A 279 -0.68 3.25 -24.09
CA GLU A 279 0.00 4.49 -24.46
C GLU A 279 0.76 5.08 -23.27
N ALA A 280 0.13 5.13 -22.07
CA ALA A 280 0.78 5.61 -20.86
C ALA A 280 2.00 4.75 -20.51
N LYS A 281 1.88 3.42 -20.57
CA LYS A 281 2.99 2.48 -20.33
C LYS A 281 4.15 2.68 -21.30
N ARG A 282 3.86 2.96 -22.57
CA ARG A 282 4.90 3.20 -23.58
C ARG A 282 5.56 4.57 -23.42
N THR A 283 4.79 5.58 -22.99
CA THR A 283 5.25 6.97 -22.85
C THR A 283 6.09 7.18 -21.59
N TYR A 284 5.70 6.52 -20.51
CA TYR A 284 6.32 6.66 -19.19
C TYR A 284 7.00 5.35 -18.78
N ASP A 285 8.24 5.18 -19.20
CA ASP A 285 9.06 4.00 -18.94
C ASP A 285 10.53 4.41 -18.75
N ASP A 286 10.78 5.21 -17.70
CA ASP A 286 12.14 5.59 -17.33
C ASP A 286 12.48 5.08 -15.90
N ASP A 287 13.74 5.28 -15.49
CA ASP A 287 14.25 4.78 -14.22
C ASP A 287 13.63 5.47 -13.00
N ARG A 288 13.09 6.67 -13.13
CA ARG A 288 12.49 7.45 -12.04
C ARG A 288 10.97 7.30 -12.02
N PHE A 289 10.34 7.20 -13.20
CA PHE A 289 8.89 7.09 -13.30
C PHE A 289 8.49 6.15 -14.43
N ARG A 290 7.69 5.15 -14.11
CA ARG A 290 7.10 4.30 -15.13
C ARG A 290 5.66 3.94 -14.82
N VAL A 291 4.88 3.70 -15.87
CA VAL A 291 3.58 3.07 -15.81
C VAL A 291 3.75 1.56 -16.02
N GLY A 292 3.19 0.72 -15.17
CA GLY A 292 3.46 -0.72 -15.17
C GLY A 292 2.21 -1.59 -15.12
N PRO A 293 1.82 -2.08 -13.94
CA PRO A 293 0.74 -3.06 -13.80
C PRO A 293 -0.65 -2.44 -14.00
N ILE A 294 -1.64 -3.32 -14.16
CA ILE A 294 -3.07 -2.98 -14.12
C ILE A 294 -3.62 -3.37 -12.75
N LYS A 295 -4.15 -2.38 -12.00
CA LYS A 295 -4.87 -2.61 -10.74
C LYS A 295 -6.27 -3.10 -11.01
N LEU A 296 -6.63 -4.18 -10.33
CA LEU A 296 -7.94 -4.81 -10.35
C LEU A 296 -8.41 -5.05 -8.91
N TYR A 297 -9.71 -5.20 -8.74
CA TYR A 297 -10.34 -5.70 -7.52
C TYR A 297 -11.20 -6.91 -7.88
N ILE A 298 -10.98 -8.04 -7.22
CA ILE A 298 -11.86 -9.22 -7.36
C ILE A 298 -12.96 -9.21 -6.31
N ASP A 299 -12.65 -8.72 -5.11
CA ASP A 299 -13.58 -8.54 -3.99
C ASP A 299 -13.23 -7.26 -3.20
N ASP A 300 -13.87 -7.07 -2.08
CA ASP A 300 -13.75 -5.91 -1.19
C ASP A 300 -13.11 -6.33 0.16
N VAL A 301 -13.50 -5.76 1.30
CA VAL A 301 -12.83 -5.93 2.60
C VAL A 301 -13.69 -6.69 3.62
N ILE A 302 -13.06 -7.19 4.69
CA ILE A 302 -13.69 -8.04 5.72
C ILE A 302 -14.61 -7.25 6.66
N GLU A 303 -14.22 -6.05 7.07
CA GLU A 303 -14.88 -5.30 8.14
C GLU A 303 -16.35 -4.98 7.84
N PRO A 304 -16.74 -4.51 6.66
CA PRO A 304 -18.15 -4.34 6.29
C PRO A 304 -18.80 -5.62 5.74
N HIS A 305 -18.16 -6.79 5.82
CA HIS A 305 -18.63 -8.10 5.31
C HIS A 305 -18.77 -8.16 3.78
N THR A 306 -17.95 -7.40 3.06
CA THR A 306 -18.02 -7.29 1.59
C THR A 306 -16.98 -8.16 0.87
N ALA A 307 -15.88 -8.58 1.53
CA ALA A 307 -14.94 -9.53 0.97
C ALA A 307 -15.58 -10.89 0.65
N ALA A 308 -15.22 -11.50 -0.47
CA ALA A 308 -15.84 -12.73 -0.95
C ALA A 308 -15.29 -13.96 -0.23
N MET A 309 -16.12 -14.58 0.62
CA MET A 309 -15.80 -15.75 1.43
C MET A 309 -16.39 -17.04 0.84
N LEU A 310 -15.69 -18.17 1.04
CA LEU A 310 -16.18 -19.51 0.68
C LEU A 310 -17.31 -19.97 1.61
N GLU A 311 -17.14 -19.70 2.90
CA GLU A 311 -18.11 -20.01 3.94
C GLU A 311 -18.61 -18.72 4.58
N ASP A 312 -19.75 -18.77 5.27
CA ASP A 312 -20.36 -17.61 5.92
C ASP A 312 -19.35 -16.89 6.86
N TYR A 313 -19.48 -15.59 7.01
CA TYR A 313 -18.82 -14.84 8.07
C TYR A 313 -19.16 -15.41 9.45
N ALA A 314 -18.21 -15.40 10.37
CA ALA A 314 -18.38 -16.06 11.67
C ALA A 314 -19.49 -15.42 12.52
N ASP A 315 -19.63 -14.11 12.43
CA ASP A 315 -20.61 -13.30 13.15
C ASP A 315 -21.92 -13.07 12.37
N ARG A 316 -21.97 -13.41 11.06
CA ARG A 316 -23.14 -13.22 10.19
C ARG A 316 -23.48 -14.47 9.36
N PRO A 317 -24.18 -15.43 9.94
CA PRO A 317 -24.64 -16.62 9.20
C PRO A 317 -25.51 -16.24 7.98
N GLY A 318 -25.17 -16.81 6.83
CA GLY A 318 -25.82 -16.54 5.54
C GLY A 318 -25.16 -15.45 4.70
N GLU A 319 -24.21 -14.68 5.26
CA GLU A 319 -23.46 -13.66 4.54
C GLU A 319 -22.07 -14.15 4.15
N ARG A 320 -21.66 -13.89 2.90
CA ARG A 320 -20.37 -14.33 2.32
C ARG A 320 -19.69 -13.26 1.49
N GLY A 321 -20.16 -12.01 1.52
CA GLY A 321 -19.69 -10.98 0.61
C GLY A 321 -19.91 -11.31 -0.87
N ALA A 322 -19.28 -10.54 -1.74
CA ALA A 322 -19.48 -10.67 -3.18
C ALA A 322 -18.18 -10.48 -3.98
N LEU A 323 -18.14 -11.07 -5.16
CA LEU A 323 -17.13 -10.75 -6.17
C LEU A 323 -17.62 -9.55 -7.00
N PHE A 324 -16.69 -8.68 -7.42
CA PHE A 324 -16.99 -7.59 -8.36
C PHE A 324 -17.17 -8.07 -9.79
N TRP A 325 -16.76 -9.30 -10.10
CA TRP A 325 -16.77 -9.90 -11.43
C TRP A 325 -17.36 -11.29 -11.41
N GLU A 326 -18.04 -11.65 -12.47
CA GLU A 326 -18.32 -13.06 -12.71
C GLU A 326 -17.00 -13.80 -12.97
N PRO A 327 -16.75 -14.97 -12.35
CA PRO A 327 -15.46 -15.67 -12.42
C PRO A 327 -14.94 -15.92 -13.85
N GLY A 328 -15.84 -16.27 -14.78
CA GLY A 328 -15.48 -16.49 -16.19
C GLY A 328 -15.05 -15.21 -16.89
N GLU A 329 -15.73 -14.09 -16.65
CA GLU A 329 -15.38 -12.78 -17.21
C GLU A 329 -14.05 -12.30 -16.67
N PHE A 330 -13.80 -12.50 -15.38
CA PHE A 330 -12.52 -12.14 -14.77
C PHE A 330 -11.35 -12.94 -15.35
N ALA A 331 -11.56 -14.24 -15.57
CA ALA A 331 -10.54 -15.11 -16.18
C ALA A 331 -10.17 -14.66 -17.60
N GLU A 332 -11.14 -14.30 -18.42
CA GLU A 332 -10.91 -13.77 -19.77
C GLU A 332 -10.24 -12.37 -19.71
N LEU A 333 -10.61 -11.54 -18.75
CA LEU A 333 -9.96 -10.25 -18.54
C LEU A 333 -8.48 -10.41 -18.23
N ILE A 334 -8.11 -11.27 -17.26
CA ILE A 334 -6.69 -11.52 -16.92
C ILE A 334 -5.93 -12.04 -18.14
N ALA A 335 -6.51 -13.00 -18.89
CA ALA A 335 -5.88 -13.55 -20.09
C ALA A 335 -5.68 -12.47 -21.18
N SER A 336 -6.66 -11.60 -21.40
CA SER A 336 -6.58 -10.48 -22.35
C SER A 336 -5.52 -9.46 -21.95
N LEU A 337 -5.49 -9.03 -20.68
CA LEU A 337 -4.49 -8.06 -20.18
C LEU A 337 -3.08 -8.63 -20.26
N GLU A 338 -2.88 -9.91 -19.91
CA GLU A 338 -1.59 -10.60 -20.04
C GLU A 338 -1.16 -10.69 -21.51
N GLN A 339 -2.09 -10.97 -22.43
CA GLN A 339 -1.80 -11.02 -23.88
C GLN A 339 -1.31 -9.65 -24.40
N ARG A 340 -1.86 -8.56 -23.87
CA ARG A 340 -1.44 -7.18 -24.15
C ARG A 340 -0.13 -6.78 -23.44
N GLY A 341 0.48 -7.71 -22.68
CA GLY A 341 1.77 -7.49 -22.02
C GLY A 341 1.67 -6.75 -20.67
N PHE A 342 0.50 -6.74 -20.06
CA PHE A 342 0.33 -6.21 -18.73
C PHE A 342 0.52 -7.28 -17.64
N GLN A 343 1.16 -6.88 -16.55
CA GLN A 343 1.07 -7.54 -15.25
C GLN A 343 -0.24 -7.10 -14.61
N THR A 344 -0.95 -7.99 -13.94
CA THR A 344 -2.10 -7.62 -13.10
C THR A 344 -1.71 -7.51 -11.63
N PHE A 345 -2.34 -6.59 -10.94
CA PHE A 345 -2.13 -6.21 -9.54
C PHE A 345 -3.50 -6.23 -8.87
N THR A 346 -3.91 -7.43 -8.43
CA THR A 346 -5.30 -7.73 -8.06
C THR A 346 -5.49 -7.69 -6.54
N HIS A 347 -6.31 -6.76 -6.05
CA HIS A 347 -6.84 -6.79 -4.69
C HIS A 347 -7.67 -8.07 -4.50
N ALA A 348 -7.33 -8.87 -3.50
CA ALA A 348 -7.99 -10.14 -3.19
C ALA A 348 -7.83 -10.45 -1.69
N ILE A 349 -8.92 -10.37 -0.95
CA ILE A 349 -8.94 -10.46 0.52
C ILE A 349 -9.59 -11.76 1.00
N GLY A 350 -10.84 -12.01 0.61
CA GLY A 350 -11.57 -13.22 0.99
C GLY A 350 -11.05 -14.46 0.27
N ASP A 351 -11.20 -15.61 0.91
CA ASP A 351 -10.68 -16.88 0.38
C ASP A 351 -11.34 -17.30 -0.94
N ARG A 352 -12.61 -16.92 -1.19
CA ARG A 352 -13.26 -17.09 -2.49
C ARG A 352 -12.68 -16.13 -3.53
N GLY A 353 -12.42 -14.88 -3.16
CA GLY A 353 -11.78 -13.88 -4.03
C GLY A 353 -10.39 -14.33 -4.48
N ILE A 354 -9.54 -14.72 -3.53
CA ILE A 354 -8.17 -15.22 -3.79
C ILE A 354 -8.20 -16.45 -4.70
N ARG A 355 -9.06 -17.43 -4.41
CA ARG A 355 -9.21 -18.63 -5.26
C ARG A 355 -9.61 -18.26 -6.68
N THR A 356 -10.60 -17.38 -6.84
CA THR A 356 -11.07 -16.93 -8.16
C THR A 356 -9.95 -16.22 -8.93
N ALA A 357 -9.14 -15.40 -8.25
CA ALA A 357 -8.01 -14.74 -8.88
C ALA A 357 -6.90 -15.72 -9.30
N LEU A 358 -6.60 -16.72 -8.47
CA LEU A 358 -5.66 -17.79 -8.84
C LEU A 358 -6.18 -18.64 -10.02
N ASP A 359 -7.48 -18.95 -10.05
CA ASP A 359 -8.11 -19.66 -11.16
C ASP A 359 -8.03 -18.86 -12.46
N ALA A 360 -8.17 -17.53 -12.38
CA ALA A 360 -8.03 -16.63 -13.54
C ALA A 360 -6.60 -16.59 -14.08
N VAL A 361 -5.57 -16.55 -13.21
CA VAL A 361 -4.16 -16.64 -13.62
C VAL A 361 -3.85 -18.02 -14.23
N GLU A 362 -4.38 -19.09 -13.66
CA GLU A 362 -4.24 -20.44 -14.25
C GLU A 362 -4.89 -20.54 -15.62
N HIS A 363 -6.07 -19.91 -15.81
CA HIS A 363 -6.73 -19.81 -17.11
C HIS A 363 -5.86 -19.02 -18.12
N ALA A 364 -5.35 -17.85 -17.75
CA ALA A 364 -4.48 -17.05 -18.60
C ALA A 364 -3.24 -17.85 -19.05
N ARG A 365 -2.58 -18.53 -18.12
CA ARG A 365 -1.42 -19.40 -18.41
C ARG A 365 -1.79 -20.54 -19.39
N ARG A 366 -2.99 -21.11 -19.29
CA ARG A 366 -3.47 -22.15 -20.20
C ARG A 366 -3.74 -21.61 -21.60
N VAL A 367 -4.32 -20.42 -21.72
CA VAL A 367 -4.69 -19.78 -23.00
C VAL A 367 -3.47 -19.17 -23.69
N ASN A 368 -2.64 -18.43 -22.96
CA ASN A 368 -1.53 -17.66 -23.51
C ASN A 368 -0.19 -18.44 -23.51
N GLY A 369 -0.13 -19.58 -22.81
CA GLY A 369 1.11 -20.30 -22.53
C GLY A 369 1.89 -19.70 -21.37
N PRO A 370 2.97 -20.39 -20.90
CA PRO A 370 3.77 -19.92 -19.76
C PRO A 370 4.53 -18.64 -20.13
N ARG A 371 4.45 -17.64 -19.22
CA ARG A 371 5.13 -16.34 -19.33
C ARG A 371 5.67 -15.92 -17.97
N ASP A 372 6.70 -15.07 -17.94
CA ASP A 372 7.12 -14.35 -16.74
C ASP A 372 6.22 -13.12 -16.55
N ALA A 373 4.96 -13.35 -16.14
CA ALA A 373 3.97 -12.29 -15.95
C ALA A 373 4.03 -11.67 -14.55
N ARG A 374 4.47 -12.44 -13.54
CA ARG A 374 4.56 -12.03 -12.13
C ARG A 374 3.30 -11.33 -11.63
N HIS A 375 2.11 -11.87 -12.00
CA HIS A 375 0.86 -11.34 -11.47
C HIS A 375 0.93 -11.26 -9.94
N GLN A 376 0.38 -10.18 -9.38
CA GLN A 376 0.38 -9.96 -7.95
C GLN A 376 -1.03 -10.10 -7.39
N LEU A 377 -1.19 -10.87 -6.32
CA LEU A 377 -2.37 -10.79 -5.46
C LEU A 377 -2.02 -9.94 -4.24
N VAL A 378 -2.86 -8.97 -3.98
CA VAL A 378 -2.64 -7.94 -2.96
C VAL A 378 -3.52 -8.24 -1.76
N HIS A 379 -3.01 -7.99 -0.58
CA HIS A 379 -3.56 -8.25 0.73
C HIS A 379 -3.49 -9.73 1.11
N CYS A 380 -4.10 -10.66 0.38
CA CYS A 380 -4.05 -12.10 0.64
C CYS A 380 -4.41 -12.43 2.10
N GLU A 381 -5.55 -11.87 2.59
CA GLU A 381 -5.82 -11.92 4.03
C GLU A 381 -6.32 -13.27 4.50
N VAL A 382 -7.19 -13.96 3.76
CA VAL A 382 -7.65 -15.31 4.12
C VAL A 382 -7.29 -16.28 3.01
N VAL A 383 -6.18 -17.02 3.14
CA VAL A 383 -5.66 -17.92 2.10
C VAL A 383 -5.82 -19.37 2.51
N GLN A 384 -6.76 -20.07 1.92
CA GLN A 384 -6.98 -21.49 2.20
C GLN A 384 -5.70 -22.32 2.00
N PRO A 385 -5.39 -23.29 2.87
CA PRO A 385 -4.16 -24.10 2.79
C PRO A 385 -3.95 -24.77 1.42
N GLN A 386 -5.03 -25.18 0.74
CA GLN A 386 -4.94 -25.78 -0.59
C GLN A 386 -4.56 -24.77 -1.69
N ASP A 387 -4.77 -23.47 -1.49
CA ASP A 387 -4.45 -22.43 -2.45
C ASP A 387 -3.03 -21.87 -2.26
N GLN A 388 -2.44 -22.01 -1.07
CA GLN A 388 -1.09 -21.49 -0.77
C GLN A 388 0.00 -22.00 -1.74
N PRO A 389 0.10 -23.30 -2.09
CA PRO A 389 1.11 -23.77 -3.04
C PRO A 389 0.92 -23.23 -4.46
N ARG A 390 -0.31 -22.81 -4.82
CA ARG A 390 -0.62 -22.29 -6.15
C ARG A 390 0.10 -20.99 -6.47
N PHE A 391 0.42 -20.17 -5.48
CA PHE A 391 1.22 -18.95 -5.69
C PHE A 391 2.55 -19.27 -6.37
N ALA A 392 3.32 -20.20 -5.81
CA ALA A 392 4.59 -20.62 -6.41
C ALA A 392 4.38 -21.35 -7.76
N GLN A 393 3.40 -22.24 -7.85
CA GLN A 393 3.12 -23.02 -9.07
C GLN A 393 2.72 -22.13 -10.26
N LEU A 394 2.02 -21.04 -10.00
CA LEU A 394 1.55 -20.08 -11.00
C LEU A 394 2.49 -18.88 -11.17
N CYS A 395 3.57 -18.79 -10.38
CA CYS A 395 4.48 -17.64 -10.32
C CYS A 395 3.73 -16.34 -9.93
N VAL A 396 2.74 -16.45 -9.05
CA VAL A 396 2.02 -15.30 -8.49
C VAL A 396 2.77 -14.78 -7.28
N VAL A 397 2.94 -13.47 -7.20
CA VAL A 397 3.56 -12.80 -6.05
C VAL A 397 2.49 -12.48 -5.01
N ALA A 398 2.77 -12.77 -3.74
CA ALA A 398 1.95 -12.36 -2.62
C ALA A 398 2.39 -10.96 -2.14
N CYS A 399 1.65 -9.92 -2.54
CA CYS A 399 1.88 -8.55 -2.11
C CYS A 399 1.07 -8.28 -0.84
N MET A 400 1.73 -8.25 0.32
CA MET A 400 1.05 -8.26 1.61
C MET A 400 1.47 -7.07 2.48
N GLN A 401 0.59 -6.70 3.42
CA GLN A 401 0.75 -5.59 4.34
C GLN A 401 0.86 -6.14 5.77
N PRO A 402 2.08 -6.32 6.31
CA PRO A 402 2.22 -6.90 7.63
C PRO A 402 1.47 -6.13 8.72
N ARG A 403 1.42 -4.79 8.63
CA ARG A 403 0.73 -3.94 9.61
C ARG A 403 -0.76 -4.26 9.74
N HIS A 404 -1.41 -4.75 8.66
CA HIS A 404 -2.82 -5.18 8.71
C HIS A 404 -3.06 -6.36 9.65
N ALA A 405 -2.02 -7.07 10.11
CA ALA A 405 -2.16 -8.14 11.09
C ALA A 405 -2.02 -7.66 12.54
N ALA A 406 -1.78 -6.38 12.78
CA ALA A 406 -1.54 -5.91 14.14
C ALA A 406 -2.83 -5.87 14.98
N PRO A 407 -2.82 -6.38 16.21
CA PRO A 407 -4.02 -6.53 17.04
C PRO A 407 -4.78 -5.24 17.32
N ASP A 408 -4.08 -4.11 17.36
CA ASP A 408 -4.66 -2.80 17.63
C ASP A 408 -5.59 -2.27 16.50
N ILE A 409 -5.51 -2.85 15.31
CA ILE A 409 -6.40 -2.49 14.18
C ILE A 409 -7.30 -3.64 13.71
N THR A 410 -6.99 -4.90 14.05
CA THR A 410 -7.69 -6.08 13.51
C THR A 410 -8.90 -6.55 14.33
N GLY A 411 -9.32 -5.84 15.37
CA GLY A 411 -10.36 -6.34 16.28
C GLY A 411 -11.69 -6.70 15.60
N VAL A 412 -12.20 -5.84 14.73
CA VAL A 412 -13.43 -6.10 13.95
C VAL A 412 -13.19 -7.22 12.94
N TRP A 413 -12.07 -7.16 12.21
CA TRP A 413 -11.65 -8.17 11.25
C TRP A 413 -11.62 -9.58 11.87
N MET A 414 -10.97 -9.73 13.04
CA MET A 414 -10.84 -11.01 13.74
C MET A 414 -12.20 -11.60 14.16
N ALA A 415 -13.13 -10.76 14.61
CA ALA A 415 -14.48 -11.17 14.96
C ALA A 415 -15.24 -11.70 13.73
N ASN A 416 -15.17 -10.96 12.63
CA ASN A 416 -15.89 -11.28 11.40
C ASN A 416 -15.36 -12.56 10.73
N VAL A 417 -14.03 -12.75 10.70
CA VAL A 417 -13.38 -13.93 10.12
C VAL A 417 -13.59 -15.17 11.00
N GLY A 418 -13.48 -15.01 12.32
CA GLY A 418 -13.62 -16.06 13.32
C GLY A 418 -12.37 -16.93 13.50
N GLU A 419 -12.18 -17.43 14.73
CA GLU A 419 -10.98 -18.14 15.20
C GLU A 419 -10.58 -19.34 14.31
N ALA A 420 -11.54 -20.02 13.71
CA ALA A 420 -11.28 -21.19 12.87
C ALA A 420 -10.44 -20.85 11.61
N ARG A 421 -10.43 -19.58 11.17
CA ARG A 421 -9.68 -19.12 10.00
C ARG A 421 -8.36 -18.45 10.35
N TRP A 422 -8.10 -18.08 11.60
CA TRP A 422 -6.87 -17.39 12.00
C TRP A 422 -5.57 -18.11 11.61
N PRO A 423 -5.45 -19.46 11.65
CA PRO A 423 -4.22 -20.16 11.28
C PRO A 423 -3.80 -19.97 9.80
N PHE A 424 -4.73 -19.59 8.91
CA PHE A 424 -4.45 -19.31 7.50
C PHE A 424 -4.85 -17.89 7.08
N SER A 425 -4.85 -17.00 8.07
CA SER A 425 -5.09 -15.57 7.89
C SER A 425 -3.78 -14.79 7.87
N LEU A 426 -3.65 -13.91 6.85
CA LEU A 426 -2.43 -13.16 6.58
C LEU A 426 -1.18 -14.07 6.63
N PRO A 427 -1.18 -15.21 5.86
CA PRO A 427 -0.31 -16.35 6.12
C PRO A 427 1.02 -16.22 5.38
N TRP A 428 1.74 -15.12 5.55
CA TRP A 428 2.99 -14.89 4.84
C TRP A 428 4.07 -15.94 5.09
N ARG A 429 4.12 -16.54 6.31
CA ARG A 429 5.05 -17.63 6.58
C ARG A 429 4.69 -18.88 5.77
N ALA A 430 3.43 -19.28 5.76
CA ALA A 430 2.99 -20.45 5.01
C ALA A 430 3.17 -20.26 3.49
N LEU A 431 2.91 -19.05 2.97
CA LEU A 431 3.15 -18.71 1.56
C LEU A 431 4.64 -18.76 1.22
N HIS A 432 5.51 -18.20 2.08
CA HIS A 432 6.95 -18.27 1.93
C HIS A 432 7.46 -19.71 1.92
N ASP A 433 7.01 -20.53 2.88
CA ASP A 433 7.41 -21.95 2.99
C ASP A 433 6.89 -22.78 1.82
N ALA A 434 5.78 -22.38 1.19
CA ALA A 434 5.27 -22.94 -0.06
C ALA A 434 6.03 -22.47 -1.32
N GLY A 435 7.02 -21.58 -1.17
CA GLY A 435 7.87 -21.07 -2.24
C GLY A 435 7.33 -19.86 -2.98
N ALA A 436 6.28 -19.20 -2.47
CA ALA A 436 5.81 -17.95 -3.02
C ALA A 436 6.81 -16.81 -2.76
N VAL A 437 6.91 -15.87 -3.71
CA VAL A 437 7.63 -14.62 -3.49
C VAL A 437 6.74 -13.69 -2.67
N LEU A 438 7.27 -13.23 -1.53
CA LEU A 438 6.63 -12.18 -0.73
C LEU A 438 7.10 -10.80 -1.20
N ALA A 439 6.17 -9.88 -1.38
CA ALA A 439 6.42 -8.46 -1.55
C ALA A 439 5.66 -7.72 -0.43
N PHE A 440 6.38 -7.06 0.47
CA PHE A 440 5.74 -6.32 1.55
C PHE A 440 5.54 -4.85 1.19
N SER A 441 4.55 -4.24 1.81
CA SER A 441 4.11 -2.87 1.55
C SER A 441 3.37 -2.29 2.75
N SER A 442 3.14 -0.99 2.72
CA SER A 442 2.43 -0.28 3.78
C SER A 442 0.92 -0.24 3.57
N ASP A 443 0.48 -0.17 2.32
CA ASP A 443 -0.87 0.26 1.95
C ASP A 443 -1.23 1.65 2.53
N TRP A 444 -0.20 2.52 2.65
CA TRP A 444 -0.43 3.85 3.15
C TRP A 444 -1.45 4.56 2.23
N ASP A 445 -2.52 5.19 2.71
CA ASP A 445 -2.67 5.69 4.11
C ASP A 445 -3.62 4.83 4.98
N VAL A 446 -3.89 3.58 4.56
CA VAL A 446 -4.64 2.62 5.37
C VAL A 446 -3.88 2.31 6.67
N ALA A 447 -2.56 2.12 6.56
CA ALA A 447 -1.67 1.90 7.69
C ALA A 447 -0.46 2.84 7.65
N GLU A 448 0.43 2.76 8.65
CA GLU A 448 1.65 3.57 8.70
C GLU A 448 2.58 3.26 7.52
N MET A 449 3.14 4.32 6.90
CA MET A 449 4.06 4.20 5.77
C MET A 449 5.42 3.60 6.16
N ASP A 450 5.81 3.66 7.44
CA ASP A 450 7.13 3.26 7.93
C ASP A 450 7.38 1.75 7.75
N PRO A 451 8.33 1.31 6.90
CA PRO A 451 8.65 -0.11 6.71
C PRO A 451 9.13 -0.81 7.99
N LEU A 452 9.70 -0.06 8.96
CA LEU A 452 10.16 -0.64 10.23
C LEU A 452 8.98 -1.12 11.07
N VAL A 453 7.85 -0.42 11.04
CA VAL A 453 6.59 -0.87 11.67
C VAL A 453 6.10 -2.17 11.02
N GLY A 454 6.12 -2.23 9.69
CA GLY A 454 5.75 -3.44 8.96
C GLY A 454 6.69 -4.62 9.25
N ILE A 455 8.01 -4.38 9.30
CA ILE A 455 9.02 -5.40 9.65
C ILE A 455 8.78 -5.91 11.07
N TYR A 456 8.55 -5.00 12.03
CA TYR A 456 8.23 -5.37 13.40
C TYR A 456 6.98 -6.28 13.46
N THR A 457 5.90 -5.90 12.80
CA THR A 457 4.68 -6.72 12.78
C THR A 457 4.89 -8.05 12.07
N ALA A 458 5.67 -8.10 10.99
CA ALA A 458 5.96 -9.34 10.27
C ALA A 458 6.68 -10.38 11.14
N ILE A 459 7.54 -9.94 12.06
CA ILE A 459 8.31 -10.85 12.93
C ILE A 459 7.67 -11.10 14.29
N THR A 460 6.66 -10.33 14.70
CA THR A 460 6.03 -10.44 16.03
C THR A 460 4.55 -10.76 16.01
N ARG A 461 3.80 -10.21 15.06
CA ARG A 461 2.33 -10.18 15.00
C ARG A 461 1.68 -9.61 16.27
N ALA A 462 2.39 -8.76 16.98
CA ALA A 462 1.96 -8.05 18.17
C ALA A 462 1.53 -6.60 17.82
N ASP A 463 0.84 -5.96 18.76
CA ASP A 463 0.61 -4.53 18.70
C ASP A 463 1.92 -3.74 18.92
N LEU A 464 1.86 -2.42 18.78
CA LEU A 464 3.06 -1.58 18.90
C LEU A 464 3.60 -1.51 20.36
N GLU A 465 2.84 -1.99 21.35
CA GLU A 465 3.29 -2.17 22.72
C GLU A 465 3.92 -3.56 22.99
N GLY A 466 3.90 -4.45 22.02
CA GLY A 466 4.42 -5.82 22.12
C GLY A 466 3.44 -6.79 22.80
N LYS A 467 2.15 -6.51 22.73
CA LYS A 467 1.08 -7.29 23.37
C LYS A 467 0.19 -7.96 22.32
N ASP A 468 -0.69 -8.81 22.84
CA ASP A 468 -1.83 -9.41 22.14
C ASP A 468 -1.48 -10.11 20.81
N ALA A 469 -0.25 -10.63 20.69
CA ALA A 469 0.20 -11.35 19.51
C ALA A 469 -0.70 -12.53 19.18
N TRP A 470 -1.06 -12.69 17.90
CA TRP A 470 -1.92 -13.76 17.41
C TRP A 470 -1.37 -14.45 16.17
N ALA A 471 -1.76 -15.72 15.94
CA ALA A 471 -1.28 -16.53 14.81
C ALA A 471 0.25 -16.41 14.62
N THR A 472 1.02 -16.51 15.72
CA THR A 472 2.48 -16.30 15.74
C THR A 472 3.25 -17.32 14.93
N GLU A 473 2.63 -18.46 14.59
CA GLU A 473 3.17 -19.45 13.64
C GLU A 473 3.34 -18.87 12.23
N GLN A 474 2.68 -17.75 11.93
CA GLN A 474 2.81 -17.06 10.65
C GLN A 474 3.92 -15.99 10.64
N THR A 475 4.65 -15.77 11.73
CA THR A 475 5.79 -14.85 11.73
C THR A 475 6.91 -15.34 10.82
N VAL A 476 7.65 -14.40 10.22
CA VAL A 476 8.88 -14.67 9.49
C VAL A 476 10.09 -14.13 10.27
N ASP A 477 11.28 -14.53 9.90
CA ASP A 477 12.50 -13.97 10.48
C ASP A 477 12.83 -12.58 9.90
N LEU A 478 13.69 -11.85 10.60
CA LEU A 478 14.10 -10.50 10.21
C LEU A 478 14.72 -10.43 8.79
N PRO A 479 15.63 -11.33 8.37
CA PRO A 479 16.14 -11.36 7.00
C PRO A 479 15.02 -11.50 5.95
N THR A 480 14.05 -12.37 6.18
CA THR A 480 12.91 -12.59 5.28
C THR A 480 12.03 -11.35 5.20
N ALA A 481 11.73 -10.69 6.33
CA ALA A 481 10.94 -9.46 6.34
C ALA A 481 11.65 -8.33 5.58
N ILE A 482 12.95 -8.12 5.81
CA ILE A 482 13.75 -7.12 5.06
C ILE A 482 13.79 -7.46 3.57
N ARG A 483 13.99 -8.73 3.21
CA ARG A 483 13.98 -9.18 1.81
C ARG A 483 12.65 -8.88 1.13
N ALA A 484 11.53 -9.06 1.82
CA ALA A 484 10.20 -8.79 1.28
C ALA A 484 9.96 -7.29 1.03
N TYR A 485 10.50 -6.40 1.88
CA TYR A 485 10.47 -4.93 1.67
C TYR A 485 11.55 -4.41 0.71
N THR A 486 12.41 -5.26 0.16
CA THR A 486 13.49 -4.87 -0.74
C THR A 486 13.47 -5.68 -2.02
N MET A 487 14.19 -6.82 -2.06
CA MET A 487 14.33 -7.66 -3.25
C MET A 487 13.00 -8.30 -3.69
N GLY A 488 12.16 -8.75 -2.75
CA GLY A 488 10.86 -9.35 -3.07
C GLY A 488 9.96 -8.35 -3.79
N SER A 489 9.83 -7.14 -3.25
CA SER A 489 9.06 -6.04 -3.84
C SER A 489 9.68 -5.53 -5.15
N ALA A 490 11.02 -5.50 -5.25
CA ALA A 490 11.71 -5.17 -6.50
C ALA A 490 11.47 -6.25 -7.57
N PHE A 491 11.54 -7.54 -7.20
CA PHE A 491 11.25 -8.66 -8.11
C PHE A 491 9.81 -8.61 -8.61
N ALA A 492 8.85 -8.39 -7.72
CA ALA A 492 7.43 -8.27 -8.06
C ALA A 492 7.19 -7.27 -9.20
N ASN A 493 7.97 -6.22 -9.25
CA ASN A 493 7.84 -5.11 -10.18
C ASN A 493 8.90 -5.09 -11.28
N PHE A 494 9.50 -6.24 -11.65
CA PHE A 494 10.52 -6.38 -12.69
C PHE A 494 11.77 -5.50 -12.49
N ALA A 495 12.02 -5.06 -11.27
CA ALA A 495 13.13 -4.19 -10.92
C ALA A 495 14.28 -4.92 -10.19
N GLY A 496 14.13 -6.21 -9.89
CA GLY A 496 15.10 -6.99 -9.12
C GLY A 496 16.49 -7.12 -9.78
N GLY A 497 16.59 -6.93 -11.09
CA GLY A 497 17.87 -6.87 -11.80
C GLY A 497 18.66 -5.58 -11.52
N ASP A 498 17.97 -4.51 -11.18
CA ASP A 498 18.55 -3.17 -11.02
C ASP A 498 18.59 -2.66 -9.58
N ARG A 499 17.77 -3.19 -8.67
CA ARG A 499 17.65 -2.72 -7.28
C ARG A 499 17.18 -3.84 -6.34
N GLY A 500 16.96 -3.52 -5.07
CA GLY A 500 16.48 -4.46 -4.04
C GLY A 500 17.59 -5.27 -3.37
N SER A 501 18.85 -5.18 -3.82
CA SER A 501 20.04 -5.69 -3.12
C SER A 501 21.24 -4.75 -3.34
N ILE A 502 22.18 -4.77 -2.40
CA ILE A 502 23.44 -4.01 -2.48
C ILE A 502 24.44 -4.89 -3.24
N THR A 503 24.40 -4.82 -4.57
CA THR A 503 25.23 -5.62 -5.45
C THR A 503 25.90 -4.71 -6.47
N PRO A 504 27.22 -4.84 -6.76
CA PRO A 504 27.89 -4.02 -7.75
C PRO A 504 27.16 -4.01 -9.09
N GLY A 505 27.01 -2.81 -9.68
CA GLY A 505 26.29 -2.58 -10.94
C GLY A 505 24.81 -2.24 -10.79
N LYS A 506 24.17 -2.55 -9.67
CA LYS A 506 22.79 -2.10 -9.39
C LYS A 506 22.73 -0.61 -9.03
N TYR A 507 21.55 -0.02 -9.08
CA TYR A 507 21.33 1.34 -8.59
C TYR A 507 21.73 1.45 -7.13
N ALA A 508 22.37 2.56 -6.78
CA ALA A 508 22.72 2.91 -5.41
C ALA A 508 21.51 3.51 -4.69
N ASP A 509 20.50 2.68 -4.50
CA ASP A 509 19.32 2.98 -3.71
C ASP A 509 19.54 2.32 -2.33
N LEU A 510 19.86 3.12 -1.31
CA LEU A 510 20.30 2.66 0.01
C LEU A 510 19.57 3.40 1.13
N VAL A 511 19.39 2.72 2.26
CA VAL A 511 18.95 3.32 3.51
C VAL A 511 19.96 3.04 4.62
N VAL A 512 20.25 4.04 5.44
CA VAL A 512 21.11 3.93 6.61
C VAL A 512 20.25 4.13 7.85
N LEU A 513 20.28 3.17 8.74
CA LEU A 513 19.59 3.17 10.03
C LEU A 513 20.57 3.51 11.14
N ASP A 514 20.10 4.15 12.22
CA ASP A 514 20.90 4.50 13.39
C ASP A 514 21.23 3.32 14.32
N ARG A 515 20.60 2.15 14.12
CA ARG A 515 20.81 0.92 14.89
C ARG A 515 20.97 -0.28 13.97
N ASP A 516 21.72 -1.28 14.42
CA ASP A 516 21.80 -2.59 13.76
C ASP A 516 20.65 -3.49 14.25
N LEU A 517 19.63 -3.67 13.41
CA LEU A 517 18.45 -4.47 13.72
C LEU A 517 18.76 -5.93 14.10
N PHE A 518 19.90 -6.47 13.68
CA PHE A 518 20.31 -7.85 13.97
C PHE A 518 20.96 -8.01 15.35
N THR A 519 21.16 -6.92 16.08
CA THR A 519 21.80 -6.93 17.41
C THR A 519 20.85 -6.46 18.52
N LEU A 520 19.60 -6.18 18.19
CA LEU A 520 18.59 -5.77 19.16
C LEU A 520 18.16 -6.95 20.03
N ASP A 521 18.04 -6.70 21.33
CA ASP A 521 17.58 -7.71 22.30
C ASP A 521 16.06 -7.82 22.35
N ASP A 522 15.35 -6.70 22.13
CA ASP A 522 13.88 -6.61 22.10
C ASP A 522 13.41 -6.17 20.71
N PRO A 523 12.55 -6.93 20.03
CA PRO A 523 12.00 -6.53 18.73
C PRO A 523 11.35 -5.14 18.71
N ARG A 524 10.84 -4.65 19.86
CA ARG A 524 10.25 -3.30 19.95
C ARG A 524 11.25 -2.18 19.70
N GLU A 525 12.54 -2.42 19.89
CA GLU A 525 13.58 -1.44 19.56
C GLU A 525 13.64 -1.12 18.05
N ILE A 526 13.05 -1.97 17.19
CA ILE A 526 12.85 -1.69 15.77
C ILE A 526 11.98 -0.44 15.59
N LEU A 527 10.94 -0.28 16.41
CA LEU A 527 10.04 0.88 16.37
C LEU A 527 10.70 2.20 16.81
N GLU A 528 11.82 2.11 17.54
CA GLU A 528 12.61 3.27 17.96
C GLU A 528 13.73 3.60 16.97
N THR A 529 14.01 2.70 16.03
CA THR A 529 15.07 2.85 15.03
C THR A 529 14.70 3.94 14.02
N ARG A 530 15.67 4.74 13.60
CA ARG A 530 15.46 5.87 12.69
C ARG A 530 16.31 5.75 11.44
N VAL A 531 15.75 6.21 10.34
CA VAL A 531 16.50 6.43 9.11
C VAL A 531 17.38 7.68 9.29
N THR A 532 18.68 7.54 9.13
CA THR A 532 19.62 8.66 9.16
C THR A 532 19.92 9.20 7.78
N HIS A 533 20.00 8.32 6.77
CA HIS A 533 20.21 8.74 5.38
C HIS A 533 19.37 7.86 4.44
N THR A 534 18.88 8.50 3.40
CA THR A 534 18.31 7.82 2.23
C THR A 534 19.08 8.25 0.99
N ILE A 535 19.54 7.29 0.22
CA ILE A 535 20.31 7.48 -1.01
C ILE A 535 19.50 6.89 -2.14
N VAL A 536 19.27 7.66 -3.21
CA VAL A 536 18.54 7.22 -4.40
C VAL A 536 19.35 7.55 -5.65
N GLY A 537 19.74 6.50 -6.41
CA GLY A 537 20.60 6.69 -7.57
C GLY A 537 21.92 7.38 -7.22
N GLY A 538 22.50 7.04 -6.06
CA GLY A 538 23.77 7.60 -5.59
C GLY A 538 23.70 9.02 -5.00
N GLU A 539 22.56 9.66 -5.02
CA GLU A 539 22.34 10.96 -4.41
C GLU A 539 21.81 10.82 -2.99
N VAL A 540 22.40 11.52 -2.01
CA VAL A 540 21.88 11.59 -0.65
C VAL A 540 20.68 12.53 -0.63
N VAL A 541 19.47 11.97 -0.69
CA VAL A 541 18.20 12.72 -0.79
C VAL A 541 17.56 13.04 0.56
N TYR A 542 18.03 12.40 1.64
CA TYR A 542 17.58 12.66 3.01
C TYR A 542 18.74 12.50 4.00
N ARG A 543 18.75 13.38 5.01
CA ARG A 543 19.59 13.32 6.23
C ARG A 543 18.74 13.74 7.42
N ALA A 544 18.72 12.92 8.50
CA ALA A 544 18.03 13.23 9.75
C ALA A 544 18.73 14.36 10.52
#